data_c7825e722add73639cb39d741a6d00e6
#
_entry.id   c7825e722add73639cb39d741a6d00e6
#
_cell.length_a   1.000
_cell.length_b   1.000
_cell.length_c   1.000
_cell.angle_alpha   90.00
_cell.angle_beta   90.00
_cell.angle_gamma   90.00
#
_symmetry.space_group_name_H-M   'P 1'
#
loop_
_entity.id
_entity.type
_entity.pdbx_description
1 polymer ?
#
loop_
_entity_poly.entity_id
_entity_poly.type
_entity_poly.pdbx_seq_one_letter_code
_entity_poly.pdbx_strand_id
1 'polypeptide(L)'
;DVPRPAFDFWAGVRGQGEYLNPLLNINGRTAKIPGYATEIFMDQALEFIAGKRNKPFFLWLGQKAPHSPCTPPKHLERLYEDIEVPKPATYGEDHADKPAWFVEQHDHDYFHLLLHPNAAYQKYVKDFCRTIVSADEQLGRLLKTLDERGLAEDTAVIHLSDNGHFLGEHQLYSKMLMYEESIRIPLIVRYPRLAPAGRKCDDMVLNLDLAPTVLELAGAPIPADMEGRSFRSQVAGQPARGWRRSFRYEYYCSTWGLPDFDGVRTADGWKYCRFRDWEQMYNLKEDPTEVRNLAADPKYAGKKRELIAELHRLGGGTRLLRPPCPYKRRSEPTHTPHPPDFLKQ
;
A
#
# COMPACT_ATOMS: atom_id res chain seq x y z
N ASP A 1 12.43 -7.29 14.84
CA ASP A 1 13.10 -8.44 14.24
C ASP A 1 13.40 -9.57 15.18
N VAL A 2 12.64 -9.73 16.23
CA VAL A 2 12.63 -10.93 17.09
C VAL A 2 11.40 -11.75 16.75
N PRO A 3 11.46 -13.08 16.93
CA PRO A 3 10.31 -13.97 16.73
C PRO A 3 9.10 -13.47 17.52
N ARG A 4 7.93 -13.51 16.89
CA ARG A 4 6.69 -13.07 17.54
C ARG A 4 6.06 -14.24 18.30
N PRO A 5 5.58 -14.03 19.51
CA PRO A 5 4.79 -15.04 20.24
C PRO A 5 3.64 -15.57 19.38
N ALA A 6 3.28 -16.81 19.54
CA ALA A 6 2.20 -17.51 18.82
C ALA A 6 2.46 -17.84 17.34
N PHE A 7 3.67 -17.61 16.81
CA PHE A 7 4.08 -18.13 15.52
C PHE A 7 5.03 -19.33 15.71
N ASP A 8 4.73 -20.44 15.03
CA ASP A 8 5.58 -21.64 15.04
C ASP A 8 6.85 -21.48 14.20
N PHE A 9 6.81 -20.55 13.25
CA PHE A 9 7.93 -20.19 12.37
C PHE A 9 7.99 -18.69 12.17
N TRP A 10 9.18 -18.14 12.22
CA TRP A 10 9.43 -16.71 12.00
C TRP A 10 10.67 -16.50 11.13
N ALA A 11 10.51 -15.74 10.05
CA ALA A 11 11.61 -15.19 9.28
C ALA A 11 11.36 -13.70 9.02
N GLY A 12 12.29 -12.85 9.40
CA GLY A 12 12.07 -11.41 9.31
C GLY A 12 13.35 -10.60 9.20
N VAL A 13 13.25 -9.41 8.63
CA VAL A 13 14.33 -8.43 8.49
C VAL A 13 14.11 -7.25 9.41
N ARG A 14 15.17 -6.51 9.72
CA ARG A 14 15.07 -5.26 10.43
C ARG A 14 14.69 -4.13 9.47
N GLY A 15 13.70 -3.30 9.85
CA GLY A 15 13.21 -2.22 9.01
C GLY A 15 12.72 -2.72 7.66
N GLN A 16 13.11 -2.07 6.57
CA GLN A 16 12.74 -2.47 5.21
C GLN A 16 13.64 -3.57 4.62
N GLY A 17 14.73 -3.92 5.28
CA GLY A 17 15.70 -4.88 4.77
C GLY A 17 16.40 -4.45 3.47
N GLU A 18 17.16 -5.36 2.90
CA GLU A 18 17.88 -5.18 1.65
C GLU A 18 17.38 -6.17 0.58
N TYR A 19 17.48 -5.78 -0.71
CA TYR A 19 17.11 -6.66 -1.81
C TYR A 19 18.14 -7.77 -2.04
N LEU A 20 19.41 -7.45 -1.87
CA LEU A 20 20.52 -8.39 -2.10
C LEU A 20 21.15 -8.82 -0.77
N ASN A 21 21.29 -10.11 -0.59
CA ASN A 21 21.93 -10.70 0.59
C ASN A 21 21.38 -10.18 1.93
N PRO A 22 20.05 -10.22 2.15
CA PRO A 22 19.43 -9.63 3.33
C PRO A 22 19.97 -10.22 4.63
N LEU A 23 20.03 -9.37 5.68
CA LEU A 23 20.25 -9.84 7.04
C LEU A 23 18.91 -10.34 7.59
N LEU A 24 18.74 -11.65 7.65
CA LEU A 24 17.50 -12.31 8.02
C LEU A 24 17.60 -12.95 9.40
N ASN A 25 16.61 -12.70 10.24
CA ASN A 25 16.41 -13.43 11.49
C ASN A 25 15.46 -14.59 11.24
N ILE A 26 15.93 -15.82 11.39
CA ILE A 26 15.14 -17.05 11.29
C ILE A 26 15.05 -17.66 12.68
N ASN A 27 13.87 -17.67 13.28
CA ASN A 27 13.60 -18.25 14.61
C ASN A 27 14.59 -17.79 15.69
N GLY A 28 14.99 -16.52 15.67
CA GLY A 28 15.90 -15.92 16.65
C GLY A 28 17.37 -15.93 16.24
N ARG A 29 17.74 -16.61 15.16
CA ARG A 29 19.13 -16.63 14.64
C ARG A 29 19.25 -15.68 13.46
N THR A 30 20.14 -14.71 13.56
CA THR A 30 20.35 -13.71 12.50
C THR A 30 21.57 -14.06 11.68
N ALA A 31 21.40 -14.12 10.36
CA ALA A 31 22.47 -14.36 9.40
C ALA A 31 22.26 -13.58 8.11
N LYS A 32 23.34 -13.22 7.42
CA LYS A 32 23.29 -12.70 6.07
C LYS A 32 23.06 -13.87 5.11
N ILE A 33 21.94 -13.85 4.39
CA ILE A 33 21.56 -14.94 3.48
C ILE A 33 21.91 -14.50 2.05
N PRO A 34 22.80 -15.21 1.34
CA PRO A 34 23.11 -14.89 -0.04
C PRO A 34 21.90 -15.05 -0.96
N GLY A 35 21.70 -14.11 -1.88
CA GLY A 35 20.64 -14.15 -2.88
C GLY A 35 19.75 -12.94 -2.87
N TYR A 36 18.61 -13.05 -3.54
CA TYR A 36 17.63 -11.99 -3.70
C TYR A 36 16.47 -12.14 -2.69
N ALA A 37 16.14 -11.08 -1.97
CA ALA A 37 15.22 -11.13 -0.83
C ALA A 37 13.85 -11.72 -1.16
N THR A 38 13.26 -11.34 -2.30
CA THR A 38 11.94 -11.82 -2.71
C THR A 38 11.92 -13.34 -2.92
N GLU A 39 13.01 -13.90 -3.49
CA GLU A 39 13.20 -15.34 -3.68
C GLU A 39 13.43 -16.04 -2.33
N ILE A 40 14.31 -15.48 -1.50
CA ILE A 40 14.63 -16.03 -0.17
C ILE A 40 13.38 -16.12 0.70
N PHE A 41 12.54 -15.07 0.74
CA PHE A 41 11.30 -15.07 1.52
C PHE A 41 10.33 -16.13 1.00
N MET A 42 10.24 -16.28 -0.31
CA MET A 42 9.41 -17.32 -0.91
C MET A 42 9.95 -18.73 -0.57
N ASP A 43 11.25 -18.94 -0.64
CA ASP A 43 11.87 -20.23 -0.28
C ASP A 43 11.54 -20.63 1.17
N GLN A 44 11.60 -19.67 2.10
CA GLN A 44 11.19 -19.91 3.49
C GLN A 44 9.68 -20.23 3.59
N ALA A 45 8.84 -19.56 2.82
CA ALA A 45 7.40 -19.84 2.76
C ALA A 45 7.10 -21.24 2.18
N LEU A 46 7.79 -21.63 1.11
CA LEU A 46 7.63 -22.94 0.47
C LEU A 46 8.14 -24.07 1.37
N GLU A 47 9.24 -23.88 2.06
CA GLU A 47 9.75 -24.83 3.06
C GLU A 47 8.74 -25.00 4.20
N PHE A 48 8.17 -23.91 4.70
CA PHE A 48 7.10 -23.95 5.69
C PHE A 48 5.89 -24.74 5.17
N ILE A 49 5.43 -24.50 3.94
CA ILE A 49 4.29 -25.23 3.34
C ILE A 49 4.64 -26.71 3.13
N ALA A 50 5.88 -27.03 2.81
CA ALA A 50 6.35 -28.39 2.62
C ALA A 50 6.37 -29.23 3.89
N GLY A 51 6.45 -28.61 5.05
CA GLY A 51 6.51 -29.27 6.35
C GLY A 51 5.28 -30.15 6.62
N LYS A 52 5.50 -31.33 7.22
CA LYS A 52 4.40 -32.20 7.65
C LYS A 52 3.62 -31.55 8.78
N ARG A 53 2.30 -31.51 8.66
CA ARG A 53 1.41 -31.01 9.71
C ARG A 53 0.07 -31.73 9.69
N ASN A 54 -0.57 -31.76 10.85
CA ASN A 54 -1.89 -32.34 11.05
C ASN A 54 -2.97 -31.28 11.35
N LYS A 55 -2.62 -30.00 11.22
CA LYS A 55 -3.49 -28.85 11.46
C LYS A 55 -3.44 -27.91 10.27
N PRO A 56 -4.50 -27.11 10.03
CA PRO A 56 -4.44 -25.99 9.09
C PRO A 56 -3.30 -25.02 9.43
N PHE A 57 -2.86 -24.26 8.46
CA PHE A 57 -1.82 -23.25 8.65
C PHE A 57 -2.32 -21.85 8.32
N PHE A 58 -1.71 -20.87 8.94
CA PHE A 58 -1.76 -19.47 8.57
C PHE A 58 -0.34 -19.03 8.20
N LEU A 59 -0.16 -18.49 7.01
CA LEU A 59 1.09 -17.94 6.53
C LEU A 59 0.92 -16.46 6.20
N TRP A 60 1.67 -15.60 6.87
CA TRP A 60 1.83 -14.20 6.50
C TRP A 60 3.17 -14.01 5.78
N LEU A 61 3.11 -13.69 4.49
CA LEU A 61 4.28 -13.44 3.67
C LEU A 61 4.33 -11.98 3.25
N GLY A 62 5.18 -11.18 3.91
CA GLY A 62 5.45 -9.79 3.56
C GLY A 62 6.66 -9.69 2.65
N GLN A 63 6.46 -9.28 1.40
CA GLN A 63 7.55 -9.04 0.47
C GLN A 63 8.10 -7.61 0.62
N LYS A 64 9.42 -7.43 0.41
CA LYS A 64 10.01 -6.10 0.30
C LYS A 64 9.61 -5.42 -1.02
N ALA A 65 9.51 -6.18 -2.10
CA ALA A 65 9.13 -5.67 -3.42
C ALA A 65 7.68 -5.13 -3.40
N PRO A 66 7.42 -3.96 -4.01
CA PRO A 66 8.33 -3.09 -4.76
C PRO A 66 8.87 -1.88 -3.96
N HIS A 67 8.98 -1.96 -2.62
CA HIS A 67 9.46 -0.83 -1.79
C HIS A 67 10.86 -0.36 -2.22
N SER A 68 11.10 0.93 -2.17
CA SER A 68 12.43 1.52 -2.47
C SER A 68 13.58 0.94 -1.65
N PRO A 69 14.81 0.96 -2.19
CA PRO A 69 15.18 1.18 -3.58
C PRO A 69 14.72 0.00 -4.44
N CYS A 70 14.09 0.26 -5.56
CA CYS A 70 13.54 -0.78 -6.43
C CYS A 70 14.67 -1.49 -7.19
N THR A 71 15.43 -2.35 -6.50
CA THR A 71 16.55 -3.08 -7.11
C THR A 71 16.05 -4.39 -7.68
N PRO A 72 15.97 -4.57 -9.01
CA PRO A 72 15.48 -5.80 -9.61
C PRO A 72 16.51 -6.95 -9.48
N PRO A 73 16.07 -8.21 -9.56
CA PRO A 73 16.99 -9.33 -9.69
C PRO A 73 17.66 -9.32 -11.05
N LYS A 74 18.86 -9.89 -11.13
CA LYS A 74 19.72 -9.83 -12.33
C LYS A 74 19.03 -10.29 -13.62
N HIS A 75 18.21 -11.34 -13.55
CA HIS A 75 17.52 -11.87 -14.74
C HIS A 75 16.44 -10.95 -15.29
N LEU A 76 15.97 -9.96 -14.53
CA LEU A 76 14.97 -8.96 -14.93
C LEU A 76 15.57 -7.58 -15.25
N GLU A 77 16.88 -7.36 -15.07
CA GLU A 77 17.51 -6.03 -15.26
C GLU A 77 17.27 -5.41 -16.65
N ARG A 78 17.10 -6.26 -17.68
CA ARG A 78 16.86 -5.80 -19.07
C ARG A 78 15.38 -5.82 -19.48
N LEU A 79 14.49 -6.33 -18.63
CA LEU A 79 13.07 -6.31 -18.93
C LEU A 79 12.59 -4.87 -19.09
N TYR A 80 11.80 -4.58 -20.13
CA TYR A 80 11.33 -3.23 -20.48
C TYR A 80 12.42 -2.25 -20.97
N GLU A 81 13.62 -2.72 -21.35
CA GLU A 81 14.70 -1.84 -21.78
C GLU A 81 14.27 -0.99 -22.99
N ASP A 82 13.60 -1.61 -23.96
CA ASP A 82 13.17 -0.98 -25.21
C ASP A 82 11.82 -0.23 -25.10
N ILE A 83 11.22 -0.17 -23.92
CA ILE A 83 9.94 0.51 -23.70
C ILE A 83 10.19 1.91 -23.12
N GLU A 84 9.60 2.92 -23.73
CA GLU A 84 9.49 4.22 -23.07
C GLU A 84 8.21 4.27 -22.24
N VAL A 85 8.37 4.41 -20.91
CA VAL A 85 7.24 4.49 -19.97
C VAL A 85 6.62 5.88 -20.09
N PRO A 86 5.30 5.97 -20.39
CA PRO A 86 4.63 7.26 -20.43
C PRO A 86 4.60 7.91 -19.05
N LYS A 87 4.69 9.23 -19.02
CA LYS A 87 4.48 9.99 -17.78
C LYS A 87 2.99 10.07 -17.46
N PRO A 88 2.60 10.04 -16.17
CA PRO A 88 1.21 10.25 -15.78
C PRO A 88 0.70 11.63 -16.20
N ALA A 89 -0.60 11.76 -16.40
CA ALA A 89 -1.22 13.01 -16.87
C ALA A 89 -0.96 14.20 -15.92
N THR A 90 -0.83 13.94 -14.63
CA THR A 90 -0.57 14.92 -13.57
C THR A 90 0.93 15.15 -13.27
N TYR A 91 1.82 14.58 -14.09
CA TYR A 91 3.28 14.71 -13.89
C TYR A 91 3.77 16.17 -13.95
N GLY A 92 3.14 17.01 -14.75
CA GLY A 92 3.46 18.44 -14.90
C GLY A 92 2.38 19.35 -14.30
N GLU A 93 1.65 18.90 -13.29
CA GLU A 93 0.59 19.67 -12.65
C GLU A 93 1.13 20.99 -12.09
N ASP A 94 0.39 22.09 -12.30
CA ASP A 94 0.67 23.37 -11.67
C ASP A 94 0.21 23.34 -10.20
N HIS A 95 1.09 23.71 -9.30
CA HIS A 95 0.83 23.74 -7.86
C HIS A 95 0.53 25.16 -7.32
N ALA A 96 0.21 26.11 -8.18
CA ALA A 96 -0.05 27.51 -7.77
C ALA A 96 -1.23 27.63 -6.77
N ASP A 97 -2.17 26.68 -6.77
CA ASP A 97 -3.30 26.57 -5.85
C ASP A 97 -3.01 25.75 -4.58
N LYS A 98 -1.85 25.14 -4.49
CA LYS A 98 -1.46 24.29 -3.35
C LYS A 98 -0.79 25.13 -2.25
N PRO A 99 -0.95 24.76 -0.98
CA PRO A 99 -0.22 25.42 0.11
C PRO A 99 1.28 25.16 0.04
N ALA A 100 2.07 26.09 0.60
CA ALA A 100 3.54 26.02 0.55
C ALA A 100 4.09 24.67 1.05
N TRP A 101 3.53 24.10 2.12
CA TRP A 101 3.98 22.81 2.63
C TRP A 101 3.83 21.66 1.62
N PHE A 102 2.92 21.77 0.64
CA PHE A 102 2.73 20.71 -0.37
C PHE A 102 3.97 20.54 -1.25
N VAL A 103 4.62 21.63 -1.63
CA VAL A 103 5.85 21.63 -2.43
C VAL A 103 7.12 21.58 -1.58
N GLU A 104 7.01 21.74 -0.26
CA GLU A 104 8.13 21.68 0.69
C GLU A 104 8.25 20.33 1.40
N GLN A 105 7.39 19.37 1.09
CA GLN A 105 7.39 18.06 1.71
C GLN A 105 8.38 17.09 1.05
N HIS A 106 8.73 16.05 1.81
CA HIS A 106 9.65 15.00 1.40
C HIS A 106 9.32 14.34 0.05
N ASP A 107 8.04 14.00 -0.20
CA ASP A 107 7.67 13.27 -1.41
C ASP A 107 7.77 14.14 -2.67
N HIS A 108 7.61 15.45 -2.55
CA HIS A 108 7.87 16.39 -3.64
C HIS A 108 9.38 16.56 -3.89
N ASP A 109 10.20 16.66 -2.83
CA ASP A 109 11.66 16.71 -2.97
C ASP A 109 12.19 15.44 -3.66
N TYR A 110 11.69 14.27 -3.26
CA TYR A 110 12.07 12.99 -3.88
C TYR A 110 11.55 12.82 -5.30
N PHE A 111 10.41 13.43 -5.65
CA PHE A 111 9.98 13.50 -7.04
C PHE A 111 11.05 14.20 -7.89
N HIS A 112 11.54 15.37 -7.46
CA HIS A 112 12.57 16.08 -8.20
C HIS A 112 13.90 15.32 -8.26
N LEU A 113 14.25 14.59 -7.22
CA LEU A 113 15.48 13.80 -7.17
C LEU A 113 15.42 12.54 -8.04
N LEU A 114 14.32 11.77 -7.96
CA LEU A 114 14.23 10.42 -8.50
C LEU A 114 13.43 10.32 -9.80
N LEU A 115 12.49 11.23 -10.03
CA LEU A 115 11.54 11.13 -11.11
C LEU A 115 11.59 12.30 -12.11
N HIS A 116 12.07 13.48 -11.70
CA HIS A 116 12.00 14.66 -12.56
C HIS A 116 12.88 14.58 -13.82
N PRO A 117 14.17 14.21 -13.79
CA PRO A 117 14.92 13.96 -15.01
C PRO A 117 14.36 12.73 -15.73
N ASN A 118 14.08 12.84 -17.05
CA ASN A 118 13.43 11.74 -17.79
C ASN A 118 14.20 10.42 -17.68
N ALA A 119 15.51 10.43 -17.74
CA ALA A 119 16.33 9.23 -17.57
C ALA A 119 16.13 8.58 -16.18
N ALA A 120 16.06 9.39 -15.13
CA ALA A 120 15.80 8.90 -13.76
C ALA A 120 14.39 8.34 -13.63
N TYR A 121 13.38 9.01 -14.21
CA TYR A 121 12.02 8.52 -14.29
C TYR A 121 11.93 7.15 -14.97
N GLN A 122 12.49 7.03 -16.17
CA GLN A 122 12.49 5.79 -16.94
C GLN A 122 13.15 4.65 -16.13
N LYS A 123 14.31 4.93 -15.54
CA LYS A 123 15.01 3.93 -14.73
C LYS A 123 14.18 3.52 -13.52
N TYR A 124 13.70 4.48 -12.73
CA TYR A 124 12.96 4.20 -11.50
C TYR A 124 11.69 3.40 -11.76
N VAL A 125 10.85 3.83 -12.71
CA VAL A 125 9.57 3.16 -12.99
C VAL A 125 9.78 1.76 -13.59
N LYS A 126 10.78 1.59 -14.45
CA LYS A 126 11.15 0.27 -14.97
C LYS A 126 11.61 -0.67 -13.85
N ASP A 127 12.46 -0.18 -12.96
CA ASP A 127 12.95 -0.99 -11.84
C ASP A 127 11.84 -1.31 -10.83
N PHE A 128 10.92 -0.38 -10.59
CA PHE A 128 9.71 -0.62 -9.82
C PHE A 128 8.87 -1.76 -10.43
N CYS A 129 8.59 -1.70 -11.74
CA CYS A 129 7.86 -2.75 -12.45
C CYS A 129 8.60 -4.09 -12.44
N ARG A 130 9.92 -4.11 -12.62
CA ARG A 130 10.77 -5.32 -12.57
C ARG A 130 10.71 -6.00 -11.21
N THR A 131 10.68 -5.22 -10.13
CA THR A 131 10.53 -5.78 -8.78
C THR A 131 9.14 -6.37 -8.55
N ILE A 132 8.08 -5.78 -9.15
CA ILE A 132 6.74 -6.37 -9.14
C ILE A 132 6.72 -7.68 -9.91
N VAL A 133 7.33 -7.75 -11.09
CA VAL A 133 7.44 -8.99 -11.86
C VAL A 133 8.14 -10.07 -11.04
N SER A 134 9.21 -9.73 -10.33
CA SER A 134 9.88 -10.67 -9.43
C SER A 134 8.94 -11.22 -8.35
N ALA A 135 8.10 -10.37 -7.76
CA ALA A 135 7.13 -10.83 -6.76
C ALA A 135 6.04 -11.73 -7.39
N ASP A 136 5.60 -11.42 -8.61
CA ASP A 136 4.62 -12.22 -9.37
C ASP A 136 5.18 -13.61 -9.73
N GLU A 137 6.43 -13.69 -10.18
CA GLU A 137 7.12 -14.97 -10.40
C GLU A 137 7.12 -15.83 -9.14
N GLN A 138 7.40 -15.23 -7.97
CA GLN A 138 7.38 -15.94 -6.72
C GLN A 138 5.98 -16.38 -6.30
N LEU A 139 4.95 -15.56 -6.54
CA LEU A 139 3.57 -15.97 -6.34
C LEU A 139 3.20 -17.16 -7.24
N GLY A 140 3.67 -17.17 -8.48
CA GLY A 140 3.52 -18.31 -9.39
C GLY A 140 4.11 -19.59 -8.81
N ARG A 141 5.31 -19.56 -8.19
CA ARG A 141 5.93 -20.68 -7.49
C ARG A 141 5.07 -21.18 -6.32
N LEU A 142 4.50 -20.25 -5.55
CA LEU A 142 3.61 -20.58 -4.44
C LEU A 142 2.37 -21.35 -4.91
N LEU A 143 1.67 -20.80 -5.92
CA LEU A 143 0.46 -21.40 -6.46
C LEU A 143 0.73 -22.80 -7.02
N LYS A 144 1.79 -22.95 -7.79
CA LYS A 144 2.24 -24.25 -8.30
C LYS A 144 2.51 -25.25 -7.18
N THR A 145 3.19 -24.84 -6.11
CA THR A 145 3.46 -25.72 -4.96
C THR A 145 2.17 -26.17 -4.25
N LEU A 146 1.18 -25.26 -4.12
CA LEU A 146 -0.10 -25.63 -3.54
C LEU A 146 -0.85 -26.65 -4.41
N ASP A 147 -0.83 -26.47 -5.73
CA ASP A 147 -1.44 -27.40 -6.69
C ASP A 147 -0.76 -28.79 -6.65
N GLU A 148 0.57 -28.85 -6.72
CA GLU A 148 1.36 -30.09 -6.68
C GLU A 148 1.22 -30.88 -5.38
N ARG A 149 0.89 -30.19 -4.28
CA ARG A 149 0.67 -30.81 -2.96
C ARG A 149 -0.79 -31.14 -2.67
N GLY A 150 -1.70 -30.85 -3.59
CA GLY A 150 -3.14 -31.03 -3.38
C GLY A 150 -3.74 -30.14 -2.28
N LEU A 151 -3.11 -29.00 -2.02
CA LEU A 151 -3.55 -28.04 -1.00
C LEU A 151 -4.39 -26.89 -1.58
N ALA A 152 -4.42 -26.73 -2.88
CA ALA A 152 -4.98 -25.54 -3.55
C ALA A 152 -6.48 -25.33 -3.27
N GLU A 153 -7.27 -26.41 -3.24
CA GLU A 153 -8.72 -26.35 -2.99
C GLU A 153 -9.04 -25.83 -1.58
N ASP A 154 -8.21 -26.15 -0.61
CA ASP A 154 -8.42 -25.84 0.81
C ASP A 154 -7.59 -24.66 1.33
N THR A 155 -6.87 -23.98 0.43
CA THR A 155 -6.05 -22.81 0.81
C THR A 155 -6.61 -21.53 0.21
N ALA A 156 -6.99 -20.58 1.07
CA ALA A 156 -7.27 -19.22 0.66
C ALA A 156 -5.95 -18.45 0.49
N VAL A 157 -5.64 -18.06 -0.73
CA VAL A 157 -4.52 -17.16 -1.04
C VAL A 157 -5.08 -15.74 -1.22
N ILE A 158 -4.66 -14.83 -0.37
CA ILE A 158 -5.07 -13.42 -0.41
C ILE A 158 -3.83 -12.58 -0.73
N HIS A 159 -3.82 -11.92 -1.88
CA HIS A 159 -2.76 -11.02 -2.32
C HIS A 159 -3.25 -9.59 -2.22
N LEU A 160 -2.49 -8.74 -1.52
CA LEU A 160 -2.77 -7.32 -1.39
C LEU A 160 -1.48 -6.53 -1.14
N SER A 161 -1.55 -5.20 -1.25
CA SER A 161 -0.52 -4.27 -0.80
C SER A 161 -0.94 -3.59 0.51
N ASP A 162 0.02 -3.03 1.24
CA ASP A 162 -0.22 -2.20 2.44
C ASP A 162 -0.69 -0.79 2.06
N ASN A 163 -0.16 -0.23 0.98
CA ASN A 163 -0.49 1.08 0.42
C ASN A 163 -0.25 1.09 -1.09
N GLY A 164 -0.69 2.15 -1.76
CA GLY A 164 -0.34 2.47 -3.12
C GLY A 164 1.01 3.20 -3.22
N HIS A 165 1.32 3.80 -4.39
CA HIS A 165 2.58 4.51 -4.61
C HIS A 165 2.45 5.54 -5.72
N PHE A 166 2.95 6.75 -5.51
CA PHE A 166 3.10 7.76 -6.55
C PHE A 166 4.33 7.48 -7.40
N LEU A 167 4.14 7.47 -8.70
CA LEU A 167 5.19 7.35 -9.70
C LEU A 167 5.32 8.64 -10.53
N GLY A 168 5.18 9.79 -9.87
CA GLY A 168 5.25 11.11 -10.47
C GLY A 168 3.90 11.79 -10.67
N GLU A 169 2.80 11.12 -10.32
CA GLU A 169 1.50 11.77 -10.25
C GLU A 169 1.55 12.92 -9.25
N HIS A 170 0.93 14.05 -9.59
CA HIS A 170 0.92 15.28 -8.79
C HIS A 170 2.31 15.80 -8.39
N GLN A 171 3.34 15.49 -9.19
CA GLN A 171 4.76 15.73 -8.85
C GLN A 171 5.13 15.16 -7.48
N LEU A 172 4.59 13.99 -7.16
CA LEU A 172 4.85 13.29 -5.91
C LEU A 172 5.57 11.96 -6.14
N TYR A 173 6.24 11.53 -5.11
CA TYR A 173 6.89 10.23 -4.97
C TYR A 173 6.34 9.55 -3.71
N SER A 174 6.40 8.22 -3.65
CA SER A 174 6.04 7.46 -2.46
C SER A 174 4.53 7.42 -2.19
N LYS A 175 4.01 7.95 -1.08
CA LYS A 175 2.64 7.71 -0.59
C LYS A 175 2.22 8.78 0.42
N MET A 176 1.25 8.49 1.26
CA MET A 176 0.76 9.23 2.43
C MET A 176 -0.44 10.12 2.15
N LEU A 177 -0.37 11.04 1.16
CA LEU A 177 -1.51 11.88 0.83
C LEU A 177 -2.71 11.06 0.33
N MET A 178 -3.92 11.56 0.56
CA MET A 178 -5.16 10.82 0.28
C MET A 178 -5.56 10.88 -1.21
N TYR A 179 -4.63 10.70 -2.13
CA TYR A 179 -4.90 10.47 -3.55
C TYR A 179 -5.11 8.99 -3.83
N GLU A 180 -5.87 8.64 -4.88
CA GLU A 180 -6.15 7.21 -5.21
C GLU A 180 -4.86 6.42 -5.44
N GLU A 181 -3.81 7.02 -6.00
CA GLU A 181 -2.50 6.39 -6.20
C GLU A 181 -1.87 5.91 -4.89
N SER A 182 -2.12 6.63 -3.80
CA SER A 182 -1.59 6.29 -2.47
C SER A 182 -2.50 5.34 -1.69
N ILE A 183 -3.82 5.49 -1.79
CA ILE A 183 -4.76 4.77 -0.91
C ILE A 183 -5.44 3.57 -1.57
N ARG A 184 -5.45 3.49 -2.89
CA ARG A 184 -6.05 2.36 -3.62
C ARG A 184 -5.02 1.26 -3.81
N ILE A 185 -5.32 0.09 -3.26
CA ILE A 185 -4.44 -1.08 -3.31
C ILE A 185 -5.08 -2.22 -4.09
N PRO A 186 -4.29 -3.12 -4.71
CA PRO A 186 -4.81 -4.35 -5.27
C PRO A 186 -5.32 -5.27 -4.15
N LEU A 187 -6.38 -6.02 -4.42
CA LEU A 187 -6.83 -7.12 -3.59
C LEU A 187 -7.30 -8.26 -4.50
N ILE A 188 -6.63 -9.39 -4.44
CA ILE A 188 -6.95 -10.58 -5.22
C ILE A 188 -7.10 -11.77 -4.26
N VAL A 189 -8.17 -12.53 -4.41
CA VAL A 189 -8.41 -13.73 -3.61
C VAL A 189 -8.54 -14.95 -4.53
N ARG A 190 -7.72 -15.98 -4.28
CA ARG A 190 -7.88 -17.31 -4.85
C ARG A 190 -8.26 -18.27 -3.72
N TYR A 191 -9.47 -18.81 -3.77
CA TYR A 191 -9.94 -19.84 -2.87
C TYR A 191 -10.98 -20.70 -3.59
N PRO A 192 -10.56 -21.74 -4.35
CA PRO A 192 -11.44 -22.49 -5.26
C PRO A 192 -12.68 -23.03 -4.59
N ARG A 193 -12.59 -23.51 -3.36
CA ARG A 193 -13.72 -24.00 -2.58
C ARG A 193 -14.84 -22.97 -2.33
N LEU A 194 -14.51 -21.68 -2.33
CA LEU A 194 -15.45 -20.59 -1.98
C LEU A 194 -15.63 -19.56 -3.09
N ALA A 195 -14.56 -19.18 -3.75
CA ALA A 195 -14.51 -18.04 -4.68
C ALA A 195 -14.77 -18.49 -6.13
N PRO A 196 -15.85 -18.04 -6.78
CA PRO A 196 -16.03 -18.25 -8.22
C PRO A 196 -14.90 -17.59 -9.02
N ALA A 197 -14.33 -18.32 -9.99
CA ALA A 197 -13.25 -17.82 -10.82
C ALA A 197 -13.69 -16.63 -11.70
N GLY A 198 -12.75 -15.71 -11.98
CA GLY A 198 -12.94 -14.60 -12.91
C GLY A 198 -13.89 -13.49 -12.42
N ARG A 199 -14.30 -13.51 -11.17
CA ARG A 199 -15.23 -12.55 -10.61
C ARG A 199 -14.51 -11.24 -10.22
N LYS A 200 -15.20 -10.11 -10.44
CA LYS A 200 -14.86 -8.80 -9.89
C LYS A 200 -15.88 -8.40 -8.83
N CYS A 201 -15.43 -7.66 -7.84
CA CYS A 201 -16.27 -7.10 -6.77
C CYS A 201 -15.93 -5.59 -6.63
N ASP A 202 -16.97 -4.76 -6.71
CA ASP A 202 -16.84 -3.29 -6.61
C ASP A 202 -17.13 -2.76 -5.21
N ASP A 203 -17.39 -3.66 -4.25
CA ASP A 203 -17.59 -3.28 -2.86
C ASP A 203 -16.30 -2.66 -2.27
N MET A 204 -16.50 -1.67 -1.42
CA MET A 204 -15.40 -0.97 -0.75
C MET A 204 -14.80 -1.84 0.36
N VAL A 205 -13.78 -2.61 0.03
CA VAL A 205 -13.01 -3.43 0.97
C VAL A 205 -11.77 -2.67 1.41
N LEU A 206 -11.45 -2.73 2.69
CA LEU A 206 -10.29 -2.07 3.29
C LEU A 206 -9.30 -3.10 3.82
N ASN A 207 -8.03 -2.73 3.95
CA ASN A 207 -7.01 -3.60 4.53
C ASN A 207 -7.32 -4.03 5.97
N LEU A 208 -8.02 -3.22 6.75
CA LEU A 208 -8.49 -3.58 8.10
C LEU A 208 -9.55 -4.71 8.10
N ASP A 209 -10.14 -5.03 6.96
CA ASP A 209 -11.10 -6.12 6.80
C ASP A 209 -10.42 -7.49 6.66
N LEU A 210 -9.12 -7.50 6.45
CA LEU A 210 -8.36 -8.73 6.27
C LEU A 210 -8.39 -9.60 7.51
N ALA A 211 -8.10 -9.03 8.68
CA ALA A 211 -8.05 -9.80 9.93
C ALA A 211 -9.38 -10.48 10.28
N PRO A 212 -10.55 -9.80 10.29
CA PRO A 212 -11.82 -10.48 10.53
C PRO A 212 -12.19 -11.50 9.44
N THR A 213 -11.75 -11.29 8.19
CA THR A 213 -11.96 -12.27 7.11
C THR A 213 -11.16 -13.55 7.35
N VAL A 214 -9.89 -13.42 7.72
CA VAL A 214 -9.01 -14.56 8.05
C VAL A 214 -9.58 -15.34 9.24
N LEU A 215 -10.04 -14.65 10.29
CA LEU A 215 -10.67 -15.29 11.46
C LEU A 215 -11.93 -16.06 11.05
N GLU A 216 -12.82 -15.48 10.26
CA GLU A 216 -14.02 -16.16 9.79
C GLU A 216 -13.70 -17.39 8.92
N LEU A 217 -12.74 -17.27 8.00
CA LEU A 217 -12.27 -18.39 7.16
C LEU A 217 -11.66 -19.51 8.01
N ALA A 218 -11.00 -19.18 9.11
CA ALA A 218 -10.44 -20.14 10.06
C ALA A 218 -11.46 -20.71 11.04
N GLY A 219 -12.72 -20.26 11.02
CA GLY A 219 -13.74 -20.66 12.00
C GLY A 219 -13.49 -20.13 13.41
N ALA A 220 -12.68 -19.08 13.53
CA ALA A 220 -12.37 -18.43 14.81
C ALA A 220 -13.31 -17.26 15.08
N PRO A 221 -13.63 -16.96 16.35
CA PRO A 221 -14.47 -15.83 16.70
C PRO A 221 -13.79 -14.49 16.32
N ILE A 222 -14.59 -13.57 15.77
CA ILE A 222 -14.13 -12.21 15.49
C ILE A 222 -14.34 -11.37 16.75
N PRO A 223 -13.29 -10.76 17.33
CA PRO A 223 -13.42 -9.85 18.47
C PRO A 223 -14.38 -8.69 18.19
N ALA A 224 -15.20 -8.34 19.17
CA ALA A 224 -16.24 -7.31 19.02
C ALA A 224 -15.68 -5.88 18.84
N ASP A 225 -14.45 -5.65 19.24
CA ASP A 225 -13.71 -4.37 19.12
C ASP A 225 -12.95 -4.20 17.80
N MET A 226 -13.03 -5.21 16.90
CA MET A 226 -12.48 -5.06 15.55
C MET A 226 -13.31 -4.07 14.73
N GLU A 227 -12.67 -3.04 14.19
CA GLU A 227 -13.30 -2.06 13.30
C GLU A 227 -13.56 -2.61 11.88
N GLY A 228 -12.75 -3.55 11.43
CA GLY A 228 -12.89 -4.24 10.16
C GLY A 228 -14.09 -5.17 10.11
N ARG A 229 -14.52 -5.52 8.90
CA ARG A 229 -15.64 -6.45 8.64
C ARG A 229 -15.16 -7.55 7.71
N SER A 230 -15.55 -8.79 7.97
CA SER A 230 -15.24 -9.88 7.05
C SER A 230 -15.89 -9.67 5.68
N PHE A 231 -15.08 -9.79 4.63
CA PHE A 231 -15.53 -9.78 3.24
C PHE A 231 -15.69 -11.21 2.65
N ARG A 232 -15.84 -12.21 3.49
CA ARG A 232 -16.04 -13.60 3.05
C ARG A 232 -17.25 -13.76 2.12
N SER A 233 -18.35 -13.03 2.36
CA SER A 233 -19.51 -13.04 1.47
C SER A 233 -19.17 -12.51 0.06
N GLN A 234 -18.39 -11.44 -0.05
CA GLN A 234 -17.92 -10.94 -1.33
C GLN A 234 -17.04 -11.97 -2.04
N VAL A 235 -16.13 -12.64 -1.32
CA VAL A 235 -15.33 -13.75 -1.85
C VAL A 235 -16.22 -14.86 -2.41
N ALA A 236 -17.28 -15.23 -1.67
CA ALA A 236 -18.25 -16.24 -2.10
C ALA A 236 -19.18 -15.80 -3.24
N GLY A 237 -19.06 -14.55 -3.66
CA GLY A 237 -19.95 -14.04 -4.70
C GLY A 237 -21.33 -13.67 -4.23
N GLN A 238 -21.54 -13.53 -2.95
CA GLN A 238 -22.84 -13.22 -2.34
C GLN A 238 -22.97 -11.72 -2.07
N PRO A 239 -24.19 -11.16 -2.11
CA PRO A 239 -24.42 -9.77 -1.76
C PRO A 239 -24.09 -9.51 -0.29
N ALA A 240 -23.29 -8.49 -0.04
CA ALA A 240 -23.00 -8.02 1.32
C ALA A 240 -24.04 -6.97 1.75
N ARG A 241 -25.11 -7.41 2.40
CA ARG A 241 -26.13 -6.49 2.92
C ARG A 241 -25.54 -5.55 3.97
N GLY A 242 -25.86 -4.25 3.86
CA GLY A 242 -25.39 -3.26 4.82
C GLY A 242 -23.87 -3.03 4.79
N TRP A 243 -23.23 -3.36 3.66
CA TRP A 243 -21.80 -3.09 3.50
C TRP A 243 -21.52 -1.58 3.53
N ARG A 244 -20.28 -1.22 3.90
CA ARG A 244 -19.89 0.20 4.01
C ARG A 244 -20.03 0.91 2.67
N ARG A 245 -20.39 2.18 2.77
CA ARG A 245 -20.46 3.09 1.63
C ARG A 245 -19.46 4.26 1.72
N SER A 246 -18.66 4.28 2.78
CA SER A 246 -17.65 5.28 3.04
C SER A 246 -16.61 4.72 4.01
N PHE A 247 -15.42 5.30 3.97
CA PHE A 247 -14.42 5.08 5.00
C PHE A 247 -13.72 6.39 5.34
N ARG A 248 -13.19 6.46 6.56
CA ARG A 248 -12.30 7.51 7.02
C ARG A 248 -10.86 7.12 6.74
N TYR A 249 -10.10 8.05 6.18
CA TYR A 249 -8.65 8.00 6.10
C TYR A 249 -8.07 9.04 7.07
N GLU A 250 -6.99 8.70 7.74
CA GLU A 250 -6.31 9.61 8.67
C GLU A 250 -4.81 9.42 8.63
N TYR A 251 -4.08 10.53 8.76
CA TYR A 251 -2.64 10.55 8.83
C TYR A 251 -2.22 11.55 9.91
N TYR A 252 -1.60 11.04 10.98
CA TYR A 252 -1.20 11.82 12.16
C TYR A 252 0.27 11.61 12.47
N CYS A 253 1.11 11.80 11.46
CA CYS A 253 2.54 11.63 11.60
C CYS A 253 3.26 12.71 10.77
N SER A 254 3.63 13.80 11.43
CA SER A 254 4.36 14.92 10.81
C SER A 254 5.82 14.63 10.46
N THR A 255 6.20 13.36 10.33
CA THR A 255 7.62 12.97 10.18
C THR A 255 8.23 13.40 8.84
N TRP A 256 7.40 13.59 7.81
CA TRP A 256 7.84 13.83 6.42
C TRP A 256 7.50 15.22 5.90
N GLY A 257 7.25 16.18 6.79
CA GLY A 257 6.86 17.53 6.41
C GLY A 257 5.37 17.70 6.09
N LEU A 258 4.58 16.62 6.23
CA LEU A 258 3.13 16.67 6.04
C LEU A 258 2.42 17.13 7.33
N PRO A 259 1.43 18.01 7.25
CA PRO A 259 0.55 18.29 8.38
C PRO A 259 -0.33 17.07 8.69
N ASP A 260 -0.84 17.01 9.91
CA ASP A 260 -1.90 16.06 10.26
C ASP A 260 -3.14 16.33 9.42
N PHE A 261 -3.80 15.27 8.96
CA PHE A 261 -5.03 15.37 8.18
C PHE A 261 -5.94 14.16 8.35
N ASP A 262 -7.22 14.37 8.06
CA ASP A 262 -8.19 13.30 7.91
C ASP A 262 -9.12 13.58 6.72
N GLY A 263 -9.77 12.53 6.24
CA GLY A 263 -10.64 12.64 5.10
C GLY A 263 -11.65 11.49 5.02
N VAL A 264 -12.58 11.62 4.11
CA VAL A 264 -13.60 10.62 3.81
C VAL A 264 -13.63 10.32 2.32
N ARG A 265 -13.74 9.02 1.99
CA ARG A 265 -13.94 8.50 0.64
C ARG A 265 -15.26 7.76 0.63
N THR A 266 -16.14 8.07 -0.34
CA THR A 266 -17.48 7.48 -0.46
C THR A 266 -17.58 6.55 -1.68
N ALA A 267 -18.44 5.53 -1.62
CA ALA A 267 -18.61 4.56 -2.69
C ALA A 267 -19.20 5.15 -3.98
N ASP A 268 -19.88 6.29 -3.91
CA ASP A 268 -20.40 7.03 -5.06
C ASP A 268 -19.35 7.93 -5.75
N GLY A 269 -18.09 7.88 -5.29
CA GLY A 269 -16.95 8.50 -5.95
C GLY A 269 -16.56 9.87 -5.40
N TRP A 270 -17.14 10.32 -4.30
CA TRP A 270 -16.69 11.55 -3.66
C TRP A 270 -15.58 11.32 -2.67
N LYS A 271 -14.66 12.28 -2.62
CA LYS A 271 -13.57 12.34 -1.66
C LYS A 271 -13.46 13.75 -1.09
N TYR A 272 -13.26 13.85 0.22
CA TYR A 272 -12.96 15.08 0.93
C TYR A 272 -11.85 14.82 1.94
N CYS A 273 -10.87 15.70 1.94
CA CYS A 273 -9.76 15.66 2.87
C CYS A 273 -9.53 17.06 3.43
N ARG A 274 -9.25 17.16 4.73
CA ARG A 274 -8.91 18.42 5.36
C ARG A 274 -7.58 18.33 6.07
N PHE A 275 -6.81 19.33 5.87
CA PHE A 275 -5.61 19.68 6.60
C PHE A 275 -5.97 20.80 7.59
N ARG A 276 -5.02 21.28 8.33
CA ARG A 276 -5.30 22.32 9.32
C ARG A 276 -5.86 23.62 8.70
N ASP A 277 -5.33 24.02 7.57
CA ASP A 277 -5.56 25.30 6.88
C ASP A 277 -5.89 25.15 5.39
N TRP A 278 -6.09 23.94 4.93
CA TRP A 278 -6.38 23.62 3.55
C TRP A 278 -7.31 22.43 3.42
N GLU A 279 -8.09 22.41 2.35
CA GLU A 279 -9.07 21.36 2.09
C GLU A 279 -9.01 20.93 0.64
N GLN A 280 -9.26 19.65 0.41
CA GLN A 280 -9.40 19.05 -0.91
C GLN A 280 -10.75 18.35 -1.01
N MET A 281 -11.40 18.48 -2.18
CA MET A 281 -12.60 17.72 -2.50
C MET A 281 -12.62 17.39 -3.99
N TYR A 282 -12.87 16.13 -4.30
CA TYR A 282 -12.87 15.60 -5.66
C TYR A 282 -14.11 14.76 -5.95
N ASN A 283 -14.57 14.77 -7.21
CA ASN A 283 -15.52 13.81 -7.75
C ASN A 283 -14.80 12.85 -8.70
N LEU A 284 -14.43 11.69 -8.21
CA LEU A 284 -13.62 10.71 -8.95
C LEU A 284 -14.31 10.12 -10.20
N LYS A 285 -15.62 10.32 -10.37
CA LYS A 285 -16.31 9.93 -11.59
C LYS A 285 -16.11 10.92 -12.73
N GLU A 286 -15.95 12.20 -12.40
CA GLU A 286 -15.75 13.29 -13.35
C GLU A 286 -14.26 13.64 -13.48
N ASP A 287 -13.51 13.47 -12.40
CA ASP A 287 -12.08 13.79 -12.28
C ASP A 287 -11.35 12.63 -11.58
N PRO A 288 -11.10 11.51 -12.28
CA PRO A 288 -10.41 10.35 -11.71
C PRO A 288 -8.94 10.60 -11.39
N THR A 289 -8.36 11.67 -11.91
CA THR A 289 -6.98 12.09 -11.68
C THR A 289 -6.83 13.18 -10.61
N GLU A 290 -7.92 13.58 -9.96
CA GLU A 290 -7.92 14.47 -8.79
C GLU A 290 -7.19 15.83 -8.99
N VAL A 291 -7.31 16.40 -10.17
CA VAL A 291 -6.66 17.68 -10.54
C VAL A 291 -7.50 18.86 -10.07
N ARG A 292 -8.84 18.79 -10.23
CA ARG A 292 -9.75 19.88 -9.93
C ARG A 292 -10.23 19.83 -8.49
N ASN A 293 -9.61 20.61 -7.61
CA ASN A 293 -10.08 20.76 -6.24
C ASN A 293 -11.40 21.56 -6.17
N LEU A 294 -12.47 20.90 -5.73
CA LEU A 294 -13.83 21.47 -5.63
C LEU A 294 -14.13 22.06 -4.24
N ALA A 295 -13.20 21.99 -3.28
CA ALA A 295 -13.47 22.35 -1.88
C ALA A 295 -13.88 23.82 -1.69
N ALA A 296 -13.43 24.73 -2.55
CA ALA A 296 -13.74 26.15 -2.50
C ALA A 296 -14.87 26.57 -3.47
N ASP A 297 -15.35 25.68 -4.35
CA ASP A 297 -16.37 26.01 -5.34
C ASP A 297 -17.77 26.07 -4.68
N PRO A 298 -18.44 27.26 -4.68
CA PRO A 298 -19.76 27.42 -4.06
C PRO A 298 -20.84 26.47 -4.59
N LYS A 299 -20.73 26.03 -5.85
CA LYS A 299 -21.63 25.05 -6.46
C LYS A 299 -21.68 23.74 -5.67
N TYR A 300 -20.59 23.36 -5.05
CA TYR A 300 -20.45 22.11 -4.32
C TYR A 300 -20.52 22.27 -2.79
N ALA A 301 -20.87 23.47 -2.28
CA ALA A 301 -20.95 23.73 -0.84
C ALA A 301 -21.92 22.77 -0.10
N GLY A 302 -23.01 22.33 -0.75
CA GLY A 302 -23.93 21.32 -0.22
C GLY A 302 -23.26 19.98 -0.05
N LYS A 303 -22.60 19.49 -1.10
CA LYS A 303 -21.85 18.21 -1.08
C LYS A 303 -20.72 18.22 -0.06
N LYS A 304 -19.98 19.33 0.04
CA LYS A 304 -18.93 19.49 1.06
C LYS A 304 -19.49 19.32 2.48
N ARG A 305 -20.64 19.95 2.80
CA ARG A 305 -21.28 19.76 4.12
C ARG A 305 -21.66 18.30 4.39
N GLU A 306 -22.20 17.59 3.38
CA GLU A 306 -22.53 16.17 3.50
C GLU A 306 -21.27 15.33 3.82
N LEU A 307 -20.18 15.58 3.10
CA LEU A 307 -18.92 14.84 3.30
C LEU A 307 -18.29 15.14 4.67
N ILE A 308 -18.35 16.38 5.14
CA ILE A 308 -17.89 16.76 6.48
C ILE A 308 -18.75 16.05 7.55
N ALA A 309 -20.08 16.03 7.37
CA ALA A 309 -20.97 15.32 8.29
C ALA A 309 -20.66 13.81 8.32
N GLU A 310 -20.41 13.21 7.16
CA GLU A 310 -20.04 11.80 7.05
C GLU A 310 -18.68 11.51 7.71
N LEU A 311 -17.68 12.38 7.51
CA LEU A 311 -16.38 12.28 8.17
C LEU A 311 -16.55 12.30 9.69
N HIS A 312 -17.37 13.21 10.23
CA HIS A 312 -17.66 13.27 11.67
C HIS A 312 -18.40 12.03 12.16
N ARG A 313 -19.37 11.52 11.40
CA ARG A 313 -20.08 10.27 11.72
C ARG A 313 -19.12 9.07 11.84
N LEU A 314 -18.06 9.06 11.04
CA LEU A 314 -16.99 8.05 11.08
C LEU A 314 -15.94 8.32 12.17
N GLY A 315 -16.16 9.31 13.04
CA GLY A 315 -15.25 9.66 14.15
C GLY A 315 -14.09 10.56 13.75
N GLY A 316 -14.12 11.17 12.55
CA GLY A 316 -13.13 12.15 12.11
C GLY A 316 -13.22 13.50 12.83
N GLY A 317 -12.13 14.27 12.79
CA GLY A 317 -12.12 15.66 13.22
C GLY A 317 -11.73 15.94 14.66
N THR A 318 -11.82 14.97 15.54
CA THR A 318 -11.52 15.19 16.96
C THR A 318 -10.03 15.36 17.26
N ARG A 319 -9.17 14.79 16.41
CA ARG A 319 -7.72 14.80 16.61
C ARG A 319 -7.01 15.99 15.97
N LEU A 320 -7.56 16.57 14.90
CA LEU A 320 -7.04 17.79 14.28
C LEU A 320 -7.12 19.01 15.23
N LEU A 321 -7.90 18.91 16.31
CA LEU A 321 -7.97 19.92 17.36
C LEU A 321 -6.81 19.83 18.37
N ARG A 322 -5.99 18.77 18.32
CA ARG A 322 -4.78 18.67 19.14
C ARG A 322 -3.70 19.58 18.55
N PRO A 323 -2.86 20.20 19.40
CA PRO A 323 -1.72 20.94 18.90
C PRO A 323 -0.87 19.97 18.06
N PRO A 324 -0.28 20.43 16.92
CA PRO A 324 0.57 19.60 16.11
C PRO A 324 1.63 18.97 17.02
N CYS A 325 1.91 17.69 16.82
CA CYS A 325 3.14 17.11 17.33
C CYS A 325 4.26 18.08 16.93
N PRO A 326 5.05 18.59 17.88
CA PRO A 326 6.09 19.54 17.55
C PRO A 326 7.11 18.83 16.66
N TYR A 327 6.83 18.85 15.36
CA TYR A 327 7.84 18.51 14.37
C TYR A 327 8.89 19.62 14.49
N LYS A 328 9.93 19.31 15.23
CA LYS A 328 11.17 20.02 15.01
C LYS A 328 11.55 19.65 13.57
N ARG A 329 11.35 20.57 12.59
CA ARG A 329 12.26 20.59 11.43
C ARG A 329 13.61 20.30 12.08
N ARG A 330 14.27 19.20 11.68
CA ARG A 330 15.70 19.11 11.94
C ARG A 330 16.24 20.38 11.35
N SER A 331 16.52 21.34 12.21
CA SER A 331 17.17 22.59 11.84
C SER A 331 18.51 22.16 11.28
N GLU A 332 18.66 22.35 10.00
CA GLU A 332 19.69 21.96 9.05
C GLU A 332 19.34 20.63 8.32
N PRO A 333 19.46 20.65 7.01
CA PRO A 333 19.64 19.43 6.25
C PRO A 333 21.01 18.87 6.63
N THR A 334 21.10 18.13 7.74
CA THR A 334 22.28 17.30 8.03
C THR A 334 22.38 16.11 7.08
N HIS A 335 21.46 16.02 6.16
CA HIS A 335 21.57 15.36 4.88
C HIS A 335 21.05 16.35 3.82
N THR A 336 21.94 17.06 3.09
CA THR A 336 21.77 17.02 1.64
C THR A 336 21.28 15.63 1.35
N PRO A 337 20.13 15.45 0.66
CA PRO A 337 19.71 14.13 0.27
C PRO A 337 20.91 13.53 -0.44
N HIS A 338 21.72 12.74 0.27
CA HIS A 338 22.70 11.95 -0.41
C HIS A 338 21.87 11.12 -1.34
N PRO A 339 22.09 11.23 -2.66
CA PRO A 339 21.43 10.32 -3.57
C PRO A 339 21.61 8.95 -2.94
N PRO A 340 20.50 8.22 -2.72
CA PRO A 340 20.57 6.91 -2.10
C PRO A 340 21.67 6.14 -2.79
N ASP A 341 22.47 5.36 -2.05
CA ASP A 341 23.71 4.76 -2.56
C ASP A 341 23.54 3.97 -3.87
N PHE A 342 22.31 3.62 -4.24
CA PHE A 342 21.96 3.02 -5.52
C PHE A 342 22.04 3.98 -6.73
N LEU A 343 22.12 5.31 -6.53
CA LEU A 343 22.38 6.28 -7.61
C LEU A 343 23.90 6.51 -7.82
N LYS A 344 24.74 5.89 -7.00
CA LYS A 344 26.21 5.99 -7.10
C LYS A 344 26.84 4.80 -7.85
N GLN A 345 26.02 3.85 -8.35
CA GLN A 345 26.47 2.68 -9.12
C GLN A 345 26.15 2.83 -10.61
#